data_e776584bdc458ea82a4ee4bc045e3281
#
_entry.id   e776584bdc458ea82a4ee4bc045e3281
#
_cell.length_a   1.000
_cell.length_b   1.000
_cell.length_c   1.000
_cell.angle_alpha   90.00
_cell.angle_beta   90.00
_cell.angle_gamma   90.00
#
_symmetry.space_group_name_H-M   'P 1'
#
loop_
_entity.id
_entity.type
_entity.pdbx_description
1 polymer ?
#
loop_
_entity_poly.entity_id
_entity_poly.type
_entity_poly.pdbx_seq_one_letter_code
_entity_poly.pdbx_strand_id
1 'polypeptide(L)'
;MSNTEIVFTPAAAQTIRPPVQWRSVAAFSALAYALSWGWWAPMVWPHLSGITLAGPLPNLVEGGSVRVPLGMFGPLIAAMIMRLFVTRDGLKGTLGTVRPWRYYVVGIAAPAFFVASIICVDHLTGLGHFAPSRPLGLAIPTVVIVGGALSLPLTIGEEYGWRGYLLPRLLPLGEVRATLILAVIWAVWHVPILLIGLNYPNQSLMTVLPVFGAAVILTAFPFTWLFVQSRSSVMVVAVMHGVLNATGDTFTSSKYLQGNPLVVSAGGLVAGGILLTVIVAYGAHRYAGTGTRSIPQCERTIQ
;
A
#
# COMPACT_ATOMS: atom_id res chain seq x y z
N MET A 1 -43.45 -2.89 51.60
CA MET A 1 -43.54 -2.26 50.27
C MET A 1 -42.14 -2.13 49.73
N SER A 2 -41.80 -3.01 48.82
CA SER A 2 -40.45 -3.07 48.23
C SER A 2 -40.43 -2.22 46.97
N ASN A 3 -39.65 -1.12 47.01
CA ASN A 3 -39.38 -0.30 45.81
C ASN A 3 -38.36 -1.02 44.93
N THR A 4 -38.81 -1.58 43.82
CA THR A 4 -37.93 -2.12 42.76
C THR A 4 -37.54 -0.93 41.87
N GLU A 5 -36.34 -0.41 42.06
CA GLU A 5 -35.71 0.55 41.12
C GLU A 5 -35.43 -0.16 39.80
N ILE A 6 -36.10 0.26 38.75
CA ILE A 6 -35.81 -0.16 37.37
C ILE A 6 -34.58 0.63 36.92
N VAL A 7 -33.43 -0.02 36.97
CA VAL A 7 -32.17 0.51 36.40
C VAL A 7 -32.28 0.40 34.88
N PHE A 8 -32.56 1.50 34.21
CA PHE A 8 -32.41 1.60 32.74
C PHE A 8 -30.93 1.56 32.38
N THR A 9 -30.46 0.43 31.90
CA THR A 9 -29.19 0.35 31.21
C THR A 9 -29.31 1.08 29.88
N PRO A 10 -28.54 2.18 29.62
CA PRO A 10 -28.65 2.85 28.33
C PRO A 10 -28.19 1.86 27.24
N ALA A 11 -29.07 1.61 26.28
CA ALA A 11 -28.74 0.83 25.09
C ALA A 11 -27.48 1.47 24.45
N ALA A 12 -26.45 0.67 24.22
CA ALA A 12 -25.22 1.11 23.58
C ALA A 12 -25.61 1.83 22.28
N ALA A 13 -25.33 3.13 22.21
CA ALA A 13 -25.60 3.93 21.03
C ALA A 13 -24.87 3.28 19.84
N GLN A 14 -25.64 2.65 18.97
CA GLN A 14 -25.13 2.15 17.69
C GLN A 14 -24.63 3.38 16.92
N THR A 15 -23.33 3.56 16.85
CA THR A 15 -22.72 4.60 16.01
C THR A 15 -23.06 4.28 14.56
N ILE A 16 -24.07 4.98 14.01
CA ILE A 16 -24.46 4.86 12.60
C ILE A 16 -23.28 5.37 11.78
N ARG A 17 -22.56 4.45 11.14
CA ARG A 17 -21.46 4.81 10.23
C ARG A 17 -22.07 5.53 9.01
N PRO A 18 -21.46 6.63 8.54
CA PRO A 18 -21.95 7.29 7.35
C PRO A 18 -21.91 6.32 6.15
N PRO A 19 -22.84 6.44 5.20
CA PRO A 19 -22.85 5.57 4.02
C PRO A 19 -21.62 5.81 3.15
N VAL A 20 -21.15 4.75 2.50
CA VAL A 20 -20.03 4.83 1.54
C VAL A 20 -20.44 5.69 0.35
N GLN A 21 -19.57 6.61 -0.03
CA GLN A 21 -19.78 7.50 -1.19
C GLN A 21 -19.31 6.82 -2.48
N TRP A 22 -20.02 5.79 -2.94
CA TRP A 22 -19.60 4.97 -4.10
C TRP A 22 -19.35 5.77 -5.38
N ARG A 23 -20.14 6.82 -5.63
CA ARG A 23 -19.91 7.71 -6.79
C ARG A 23 -18.54 8.39 -6.71
N SER A 24 -18.15 8.86 -5.53
CA SER A 24 -16.82 9.48 -5.32
C SER A 24 -15.69 8.45 -5.41
N VAL A 25 -15.91 7.23 -4.91
CA VAL A 25 -14.95 6.11 -5.04
C VAL A 25 -14.72 5.77 -6.51
N ALA A 26 -15.79 5.57 -7.28
CA ALA A 26 -15.72 5.24 -8.71
C ALA A 26 -15.10 6.38 -9.53
N ALA A 27 -15.53 7.62 -9.33
CA ALA A 27 -15.01 8.78 -10.05
C ALA A 27 -13.52 9.00 -9.77
N PHE A 28 -13.10 8.89 -8.52
CA PHE A 28 -11.67 8.98 -8.15
C PHE A 28 -10.86 7.88 -8.83
N SER A 29 -11.30 6.62 -8.74
CA SER A 29 -10.57 5.49 -9.32
C SER A 29 -10.45 5.60 -10.83
N ALA A 30 -11.54 5.96 -11.52
CA ALA A 30 -11.52 6.19 -12.96
C ALA A 30 -10.58 7.33 -13.35
N LEU A 31 -10.58 8.44 -12.60
CA LEU A 31 -9.72 9.58 -12.87
C LEU A 31 -8.24 9.25 -12.60
N ALA A 32 -7.94 8.56 -11.50
CA ALA A 32 -6.58 8.13 -11.18
C ALA A 32 -6.02 7.20 -12.26
N TYR A 33 -6.85 6.25 -12.75
CA TYR A 33 -6.46 5.38 -13.85
C TYR A 33 -6.28 6.18 -15.16
N ALA A 34 -7.22 7.04 -15.52
CA ALA A 34 -7.12 7.82 -16.74
C ALA A 34 -5.84 8.67 -16.77
N LEU A 35 -5.46 9.29 -15.66
CA LEU A 35 -4.26 10.12 -15.56
C LEU A 35 -2.98 9.28 -15.65
N SER A 36 -2.86 8.20 -14.86
CA SER A 36 -1.67 7.35 -14.86
C SER A 36 -1.53 6.54 -16.15
N TRP A 37 -2.62 5.88 -16.57
CA TRP A 37 -2.62 5.04 -17.78
C TRP A 37 -2.46 5.87 -19.05
N GLY A 38 -3.09 7.05 -19.12
CA GLY A 38 -2.87 7.99 -20.22
C GLY A 38 -1.43 8.44 -20.32
N TRP A 39 -0.76 8.66 -19.18
CA TRP A 39 0.66 8.98 -19.12
C TRP A 39 1.55 7.81 -19.56
N TRP A 40 1.21 6.58 -19.18
CA TRP A 40 1.96 5.37 -19.53
C TRP A 40 1.61 4.83 -20.93
N ALA A 41 0.46 5.22 -21.51
CA ALA A 41 0.00 4.71 -22.78
C ALA A 41 1.03 4.78 -23.92
N PRO A 42 1.79 5.88 -24.13
CA PRO A 42 2.80 5.92 -25.19
C PRO A 42 3.92 4.89 -25.03
N MET A 43 4.14 4.39 -23.81
CA MET A 43 5.15 3.38 -23.50
C MET A 43 4.60 1.96 -23.65
N VAL A 44 3.31 1.77 -23.33
CA VAL A 44 2.64 0.45 -23.35
C VAL A 44 2.04 0.13 -24.71
N TRP A 45 1.37 1.10 -25.34
CA TRP A 45 0.60 0.93 -26.56
C TRP A 45 1.36 0.28 -27.73
N PRO A 46 2.59 0.69 -28.08
CA PRO A 46 3.34 0.11 -29.18
C PRO A 46 3.62 -1.39 -29.02
N HIS A 47 3.55 -1.92 -27.81
CA HIS A 47 3.92 -3.30 -27.48
C HIS A 47 2.71 -4.21 -27.23
N LEU A 48 1.48 -3.66 -27.15
CA LEU A 48 0.28 -4.43 -26.82
C LEU A 48 0.01 -5.61 -27.78
N SER A 49 0.28 -5.44 -29.07
CA SER A 49 0.07 -6.50 -30.06
C SER A 49 0.98 -7.72 -29.90
N GLY A 50 2.13 -7.54 -29.24
CA GLY A 50 3.08 -8.62 -28.93
C GLY A 50 2.87 -9.27 -27.57
N ILE A 51 1.98 -8.72 -26.72
CA ILE A 51 1.73 -9.24 -25.39
C ILE A 51 0.63 -10.28 -25.43
N THR A 52 0.96 -11.50 -24.99
CA THR A 52 0.00 -12.58 -24.81
C THR A 52 -0.07 -12.99 -23.35
N LEU A 53 -1.20 -13.57 -22.91
CA LEU A 53 -1.38 -13.98 -21.51
C LEU A 53 -0.34 -15.02 -21.07
N ALA A 54 0.04 -15.93 -21.94
CA ALA A 54 0.97 -17.02 -21.65
C ALA A 54 2.42 -16.75 -22.10
N GLY A 55 2.62 -15.73 -22.95
CA GLY A 55 3.96 -15.37 -23.44
C GLY A 55 4.77 -14.56 -22.43
N PRO A 56 6.10 -14.50 -22.64
CA PRO A 56 6.98 -13.70 -21.79
C PRO A 56 6.68 -12.21 -21.93
N LEU A 57 6.60 -11.51 -20.79
CA LEU A 57 6.50 -10.06 -20.76
C LEU A 57 7.82 -9.42 -21.26
N PRO A 58 7.74 -8.29 -21.98
CA PRO A 58 8.93 -7.57 -22.39
C PRO A 58 9.69 -7.00 -21.20
N ASN A 59 10.95 -6.64 -21.40
CA ASN A 59 11.76 -5.91 -20.44
C ASN A 59 12.00 -4.49 -20.94
N LEU A 60 11.00 -3.62 -20.85
CA LEU A 60 11.04 -2.24 -21.35
C LEU A 60 11.35 -1.21 -20.25
N VAL A 61 11.48 -1.66 -19.01
CA VAL A 61 11.76 -0.79 -17.86
C VAL A 61 13.25 -0.71 -17.54
N GLU A 62 14.05 -1.68 -18.01
CA GLU A 62 15.51 -1.60 -17.95
C GLU A 62 16.03 -0.43 -18.80
N GLY A 63 16.47 0.62 -18.15
CA GLY A 63 16.97 1.83 -18.81
C GLY A 63 16.49 3.13 -18.17
N GLY A 64 15.71 3.03 -17.08
CA GLY A 64 15.43 4.18 -16.24
C GLY A 64 14.46 5.18 -16.84
N SER A 65 13.40 4.73 -17.52
CA SER A 65 12.37 5.63 -18.02
C SER A 65 11.73 6.42 -16.88
N VAL A 66 11.91 7.73 -16.86
CA VAL A 66 11.23 8.66 -15.94
C VAL A 66 9.71 8.65 -16.06
N ARG A 67 9.16 8.03 -17.12
CA ARG A 67 7.72 7.94 -17.33
C ARG A 67 7.01 7.09 -16.29
N VAL A 68 7.64 5.99 -15.83
CA VAL A 68 7.04 5.13 -14.81
C VAL A 68 6.81 5.91 -13.52
N PRO A 69 7.85 6.51 -12.89
CA PRO A 69 7.67 7.27 -11.66
C PRO A 69 6.75 8.49 -11.82
N LEU A 70 6.76 9.19 -12.94
CA LEU A 70 5.88 10.35 -13.12
C LEU A 70 4.40 9.96 -13.16
N GLY A 71 4.05 8.79 -13.68
CA GLY A 71 2.68 8.29 -13.64
C GLY A 71 2.16 8.00 -12.23
N MET A 72 3.05 7.83 -11.24
CA MET A 72 2.68 7.62 -9.83
C MET A 72 2.02 8.86 -9.19
N PHE A 73 2.11 10.04 -9.82
CA PHE A 73 1.38 11.23 -9.39
C PHE A 73 -0.10 11.25 -9.81
N GLY A 74 -0.55 10.33 -10.67
CA GLY A 74 -1.95 10.26 -11.09
C GLY A 74 -2.95 10.21 -9.94
N PRO A 75 -2.78 9.35 -8.92
CA PRO A 75 -3.66 9.32 -7.74
C PRO A 75 -3.67 10.63 -6.94
N LEU A 76 -2.52 11.31 -6.79
CA LEU A 76 -2.44 12.64 -6.16
C LEU A 76 -3.29 13.65 -6.92
N ILE A 77 -3.06 13.76 -8.23
CA ILE A 77 -3.74 14.73 -9.09
C ILE A 77 -5.25 14.44 -9.09
N ALA A 78 -5.64 13.17 -9.22
CA ALA A 78 -7.04 12.74 -9.12
C ALA A 78 -7.68 13.16 -7.80
N ALA A 79 -6.99 12.92 -6.67
CA ALA A 79 -7.49 13.30 -5.35
C ALA A 79 -7.63 14.83 -5.20
N MET A 80 -6.68 15.61 -5.73
CA MET A 80 -6.76 17.07 -5.73
C MET A 80 -7.95 17.56 -6.55
N ILE A 81 -8.15 17.02 -7.76
CA ILE A 81 -9.30 17.38 -8.62
C ILE A 81 -10.61 17.01 -7.91
N MET A 82 -10.71 15.81 -7.35
CA MET A 82 -11.90 15.38 -6.61
C MET A 82 -12.20 16.32 -5.44
N ARG A 83 -11.19 16.66 -4.64
CA ARG A 83 -11.35 17.51 -3.45
C ARG A 83 -11.73 18.95 -3.79
N LEU A 84 -11.17 19.50 -4.86
CA LEU A 84 -11.40 20.90 -5.23
C LEU A 84 -12.72 21.09 -5.99
N PHE A 85 -13.05 20.17 -6.90
CA PHE A 85 -14.12 20.40 -7.87
C PHE A 85 -15.34 19.48 -7.70
N VAL A 86 -15.16 18.26 -7.17
CA VAL A 86 -16.25 17.27 -7.07
C VAL A 86 -16.80 17.16 -5.65
N THR A 87 -15.96 16.81 -4.69
CA THR A 87 -16.40 16.64 -3.27
C THR A 87 -16.32 17.92 -2.47
N ARG A 88 -15.49 18.88 -2.92
CA ARG A 88 -15.32 20.22 -2.34
C ARG A 88 -14.96 20.22 -0.85
N ASP A 89 -14.27 19.15 -0.39
CA ASP A 89 -13.78 19.02 0.97
C ASP A 89 -12.41 19.71 1.22
N GLY A 90 -11.88 20.38 0.19
CA GLY A 90 -10.66 21.19 0.27
C GLY A 90 -9.38 20.38 0.46
N LEU A 91 -8.24 21.09 0.51
CA LEU A 91 -6.92 20.49 0.65
C LEU A 91 -6.32 20.62 2.06
N LYS A 92 -6.90 21.45 2.92
CA LYS A 92 -6.36 21.75 4.25
C LYS A 92 -6.31 20.48 5.11
N GLY A 93 -5.15 20.19 5.70
CA GLY A 93 -4.96 19.06 6.62
C GLY A 93 -4.93 17.67 5.96
N THR A 94 -4.96 17.57 4.63
CA THR A 94 -5.11 16.30 3.91
C THR A 94 -3.86 15.42 3.93
N LEU A 95 -2.67 15.98 4.14
CA LEU A 95 -1.43 15.21 4.39
C LEU A 95 -1.35 14.67 5.82
N GLY A 96 -2.29 15.09 6.66
CA GLY A 96 -2.24 14.81 8.09
C GLY A 96 -1.31 15.76 8.84
N THR A 97 -1.29 15.63 10.16
CA THR A 97 -0.38 16.40 11.02
C THR A 97 0.90 15.62 11.27
N VAL A 98 1.98 16.34 11.62
CA VAL A 98 3.21 15.70 12.08
C VAL A 98 2.88 14.78 13.27
N ARG A 99 3.34 13.56 13.21
CA ARG A 99 3.04 12.53 14.20
C ARG A 99 4.24 12.24 15.10
N PRO A 100 4.02 11.66 16.28
CA PRO A 100 5.11 11.22 17.14
C PRO A 100 6.08 10.30 16.36
N TRP A 101 7.35 10.45 16.61
CA TRP A 101 8.46 9.77 15.93
C TRP A 101 8.30 8.24 15.86
N ARG A 102 7.65 7.64 16.87
CA ARG A 102 7.39 6.19 16.95
C ARG A 102 6.67 5.64 15.71
N TYR A 103 5.77 6.40 15.09
CA TYR A 103 5.07 5.95 13.87
C TYR A 103 6.00 5.92 12.67
N TYR A 104 6.94 6.86 12.58
CA TYR A 104 7.96 6.86 11.54
C TYR A 104 8.96 5.72 11.75
N VAL A 105 9.32 5.39 13.00
CA VAL A 105 10.13 4.20 13.29
C VAL A 105 9.43 2.94 12.83
N VAL A 106 8.14 2.78 13.09
CA VAL A 106 7.36 1.65 12.57
C VAL A 106 7.33 1.65 11.05
N GLY A 107 7.10 2.83 10.42
CA GLY A 107 7.11 2.99 8.96
C GLY A 107 8.45 2.62 8.31
N ILE A 108 9.55 2.76 9.00
CA ILE A 108 10.90 2.38 8.53
C ILE A 108 11.22 0.92 8.84
N ALA A 109 10.98 0.50 10.08
CA ALA A 109 11.40 -0.82 10.56
C ALA A 109 10.55 -1.96 9.97
N ALA A 110 9.23 -1.76 9.82
CA ALA A 110 8.34 -2.82 9.34
C ALA A 110 8.66 -3.28 7.90
N PRO A 111 8.82 -2.39 6.90
CA PRO A 111 9.20 -2.83 5.56
C PRO A 111 10.62 -3.40 5.50
N ALA A 112 11.58 -2.85 6.23
CA ALA A 112 12.92 -3.39 6.29
C ALA A 112 12.93 -4.82 6.87
N PHE A 113 12.17 -5.05 7.94
CA PHE A 113 11.99 -6.39 8.51
C PHE A 113 11.27 -7.34 7.54
N PHE A 114 10.24 -6.84 6.86
CA PHE A 114 9.50 -7.63 5.87
C PHE A 114 10.42 -8.10 4.73
N VAL A 115 11.21 -7.21 4.14
CA VAL A 115 12.17 -7.56 3.06
C VAL A 115 13.24 -8.51 3.58
N ALA A 116 13.75 -8.29 4.79
CA ALA A 116 14.70 -9.23 5.41
C ALA A 116 14.08 -10.63 5.61
N SER A 117 12.78 -10.69 5.95
CA SER A 117 12.04 -11.95 6.08
C SER A 117 11.89 -12.68 4.74
N ILE A 118 11.63 -11.95 3.64
CA ILE A 118 11.60 -12.51 2.28
C ILE A 118 12.94 -13.15 1.96
N ILE A 119 14.03 -12.40 2.12
CA ILE A 119 15.38 -12.89 1.84
C ILE A 119 15.71 -14.15 2.66
N CYS A 120 15.34 -14.13 3.94
CA CYS A 120 15.57 -15.27 4.83
C CYS A 120 14.79 -16.50 4.38
N VAL A 121 13.50 -16.36 4.07
CA VAL A 121 12.65 -17.47 3.58
C VAL A 121 13.20 -18.02 2.27
N ASP A 122 13.49 -17.15 1.29
CA ASP A 122 13.99 -17.59 -0.02
C ASP A 122 15.34 -18.29 0.08
N HIS A 123 16.23 -17.77 0.91
CA HIS A 123 17.57 -18.38 1.10
C HIS A 123 17.48 -19.74 1.81
N LEU A 124 16.68 -19.84 2.87
CA LEU A 124 16.52 -21.08 3.65
C LEU A 124 15.77 -22.17 2.90
N THR A 125 14.84 -21.79 2.03
CA THR A 125 14.06 -22.76 1.21
C THR A 125 14.74 -23.10 -0.11
N GLY A 126 15.84 -22.42 -0.48
CA GLY A 126 16.50 -22.60 -1.76
C GLY A 126 15.76 -21.98 -2.95
N LEU A 127 14.71 -21.18 -2.72
CA LEU A 127 13.99 -20.46 -3.76
C LEU A 127 14.78 -19.29 -4.33
N GLY A 128 15.69 -18.74 -3.53
CA GLY A 128 16.65 -17.71 -3.92
C GLY A 128 17.98 -17.87 -3.18
N HIS A 129 19.05 -17.39 -3.77
CA HIS A 129 20.38 -17.39 -3.15
C HIS A 129 20.79 -15.97 -2.80
N PHE A 130 20.92 -15.68 -1.50
CA PHE A 130 21.36 -14.37 -1.03
C PHE A 130 22.88 -14.25 -1.16
N ALA A 131 23.32 -13.44 -2.10
CA ALA A 131 24.73 -13.19 -2.42
C ALA A 131 24.96 -11.67 -2.56
N PRO A 132 25.18 -10.95 -1.45
CA PRO A 132 25.33 -9.49 -1.49
C PRO A 132 26.59 -9.08 -2.26
N SER A 133 26.40 -8.24 -3.27
CA SER A 133 27.49 -7.68 -4.08
C SER A 133 28.25 -6.54 -3.38
N ARG A 134 27.73 -6.05 -2.26
CA ARG A 134 28.34 -4.97 -1.47
C ARG A 134 28.20 -5.24 0.03
N PRO A 135 29.09 -4.66 0.88
CA PRO A 135 28.98 -4.78 2.33
C PRO A 135 27.64 -4.29 2.87
N LEU A 136 26.89 -5.16 3.56
CA LEU A 136 25.55 -4.86 4.07
C LEU A 136 25.55 -3.74 5.09
N GLY A 137 26.61 -3.60 5.89
CA GLY A 137 26.72 -2.55 6.89
C GLY A 137 26.61 -1.12 6.34
N LEU A 138 27.02 -0.92 5.08
CA LEU A 138 26.86 0.35 4.37
C LEU A 138 25.62 0.36 3.49
N ALA A 139 25.28 -0.75 2.84
CA ALA A 139 24.16 -0.85 1.92
C ALA A 139 22.81 -0.66 2.64
N ILE A 140 22.60 -1.29 3.78
CA ILE A 140 21.34 -1.21 4.52
C ILE A 140 21.00 0.24 4.93
N PRO A 141 21.83 0.99 5.67
CA PRO A 141 21.46 2.36 6.04
C PRO A 141 21.33 3.27 4.83
N THR A 142 22.16 3.08 3.78
CA THR A 142 22.04 3.87 2.56
C THR A 142 20.70 3.63 1.86
N VAL A 143 20.28 2.39 1.68
CA VAL A 143 19.02 2.07 0.99
C VAL A 143 17.83 2.49 1.83
N VAL A 144 17.83 2.22 3.13
CA VAL A 144 16.72 2.53 4.02
C VAL A 144 16.54 4.05 4.15
N ILE A 145 17.63 4.80 4.39
CA ILE A 145 17.54 6.24 4.66
C ILE A 145 17.53 7.04 3.36
N VAL A 146 18.55 6.87 2.51
CA VAL A 146 18.67 7.68 1.30
C VAL A 146 17.70 7.21 0.24
N GLY A 147 17.61 5.91 -0.02
CA GLY A 147 16.66 5.33 -0.98
C GLY A 147 15.22 5.61 -0.58
N GLY A 148 14.87 5.40 0.70
CA GLY A 148 13.55 5.74 1.24
C GLY A 148 13.20 7.21 1.09
N ALA A 149 14.16 8.12 1.38
CA ALA A 149 13.95 9.57 1.22
C ALA A 149 13.79 9.98 -0.25
N LEU A 150 14.56 9.39 -1.16
CA LEU A 150 14.45 9.66 -2.61
C LEU A 150 13.13 9.14 -3.19
N SER A 151 12.58 8.06 -2.65
CA SER A 151 11.28 7.52 -3.05
C SER A 151 10.11 8.33 -2.51
N LEU A 152 10.30 9.13 -1.46
CA LEU A 152 9.22 9.81 -0.74
C LEU A 152 8.33 10.71 -1.61
N PRO A 153 8.83 11.53 -2.56
CA PRO A 153 7.96 12.33 -3.42
C PRO A 153 6.96 11.49 -4.21
N LEU A 154 7.41 10.35 -4.74
CA LEU A 154 6.59 9.43 -5.55
C LEU A 154 5.53 8.74 -4.67
N THR A 155 5.96 8.26 -3.52
CA THR A 155 5.05 7.57 -2.59
C THR A 155 4.05 8.51 -1.92
N ILE A 156 4.39 9.79 -1.72
CA ILE A 156 3.39 10.82 -1.37
C ILE A 156 2.37 10.96 -2.51
N GLY A 157 2.82 10.93 -3.76
CA GLY A 157 1.95 10.96 -4.94
C GLY A 157 0.88 9.86 -4.91
N GLU A 158 1.28 8.66 -4.57
CA GLU A 158 0.36 7.53 -4.45
C GLU A 158 -0.48 7.59 -3.16
N GLU A 159 0.16 7.71 -2.01
CA GLU A 159 -0.51 7.60 -0.71
C GLU A 159 -1.51 8.73 -0.45
N TYR A 160 -1.28 9.91 -1.02
CA TYR A 160 -2.26 10.99 -0.97
C TYR A 160 -3.58 10.61 -1.65
N GLY A 161 -3.51 9.90 -2.77
CA GLY A 161 -4.69 9.37 -3.45
C GLY A 161 -5.29 8.18 -2.72
N TRP A 162 -4.49 7.16 -2.49
CA TRP A 162 -4.99 5.90 -1.95
C TRP A 162 -5.42 6.01 -0.49
N ARG A 163 -4.55 6.49 0.40
CA ARG A 163 -4.84 6.58 1.84
C ARG A 163 -5.40 7.93 2.23
N GLY A 164 -5.01 9.00 1.56
CA GLY A 164 -5.52 10.34 1.85
C GLY A 164 -6.94 10.58 1.33
N TYR A 165 -7.33 10.02 0.19
CA TYR A 165 -8.65 10.25 -0.42
C TYR A 165 -9.55 9.01 -0.42
N LEU A 166 -9.09 7.88 -0.98
CA LEU A 166 -9.94 6.69 -1.22
C LEU A 166 -10.24 5.93 0.07
N LEU A 167 -9.22 5.59 0.87
CA LEU A 167 -9.40 4.79 2.07
C LEU A 167 -10.40 5.38 3.07
N PRO A 168 -10.37 6.69 3.43
CA PRO A 168 -11.35 7.28 4.34
C PRO A 168 -12.80 7.12 3.87
N ARG A 169 -13.03 7.08 2.55
CA ARG A 169 -14.36 6.89 1.96
C ARG A 169 -14.85 5.45 1.99
N LEU A 170 -13.92 4.50 2.09
CA LEU A 170 -14.20 3.06 2.21
C LEU A 170 -14.29 2.59 3.67
N LEU A 171 -13.64 3.28 4.62
CA LEU A 171 -13.63 2.89 6.05
C LEU A 171 -15.01 2.69 6.70
N PRO A 172 -16.12 3.30 6.26
CA PRO A 172 -17.45 2.94 6.74
C PRO A 172 -17.81 1.46 6.61
N LEU A 173 -17.19 0.73 5.66
CA LEU A 173 -17.33 -0.73 5.49
C LEU A 173 -16.60 -1.55 6.57
N GLY A 174 -15.77 -0.91 7.39
CA GLY A 174 -14.79 -1.53 8.28
C GLY A 174 -13.43 -1.69 7.61
N GLU A 175 -12.37 -1.76 8.42
CA GLU A 175 -10.99 -1.72 7.94
C GLU A 175 -10.65 -2.84 6.95
N VAL A 176 -11.09 -4.08 7.22
CA VAL A 176 -10.79 -5.23 6.36
C VAL A 176 -11.38 -5.07 4.97
N ARG A 177 -12.70 -4.77 4.88
CA ARG A 177 -13.36 -4.60 3.57
C ARG A 177 -12.83 -3.39 2.82
N ALA A 178 -12.59 -2.29 3.52
CA ALA A 178 -12.00 -1.08 2.96
C ALA A 178 -10.61 -1.36 2.37
N THR A 179 -9.77 -2.10 3.09
CA THR A 179 -8.43 -2.49 2.65
C THR A 179 -8.49 -3.40 1.42
N LEU A 180 -9.36 -4.40 1.41
CA LEU A 180 -9.49 -5.31 0.26
C LEU A 180 -9.94 -4.58 -1.00
N ILE A 181 -10.95 -3.72 -0.91
CA ILE A 181 -11.43 -2.95 -2.07
C ILE A 181 -10.32 -2.02 -2.58
N LEU A 182 -9.67 -1.29 -1.67
CA LEU A 182 -8.55 -0.42 -2.02
C LEU A 182 -7.42 -1.21 -2.68
N ALA A 183 -7.05 -2.37 -2.12
CA ALA A 183 -5.97 -3.21 -2.63
C ALA A 183 -6.25 -3.72 -4.04
N VAL A 184 -7.49 -4.13 -4.33
CA VAL A 184 -7.89 -4.53 -5.68
C VAL A 184 -7.78 -3.34 -6.66
N ILE A 185 -8.29 -2.16 -6.29
CA ILE A 185 -8.17 -0.94 -7.10
C ILE A 185 -6.70 -0.62 -7.34
N TRP A 186 -5.88 -0.69 -6.30
CA TRP A 186 -4.45 -0.39 -6.39
C TRP A 186 -3.69 -1.41 -7.24
N ALA A 187 -4.00 -2.72 -7.13
CA ALA A 187 -3.41 -3.76 -7.96
C ALA A 187 -3.76 -3.57 -9.45
N VAL A 188 -5.03 -3.29 -9.76
CA VAL A 188 -5.47 -3.02 -11.15
C VAL A 188 -4.79 -1.79 -11.73
N TRP A 189 -4.55 -0.76 -10.93
CA TRP A 189 -3.83 0.44 -11.38
C TRP A 189 -2.42 0.14 -11.93
N HIS A 190 -1.74 -0.88 -11.42
CA HIS A 190 -0.40 -1.29 -11.88
C HIS A 190 -0.38 -2.05 -13.21
N VAL A 191 -1.54 -2.52 -13.70
CA VAL A 191 -1.57 -3.41 -14.88
C VAL A 191 -0.77 -2.89 -16.08
N PRO A 192 -0.86 -1.61 -16.50
CA PRO A 192 -0.09 -1.14 -17.66
C PRO A 192 1.43 -1.26 -17.50
N ILE A 193 1.95 -0.98 -16.32
CA ILE A 193 3.40 -1.07 -16.07
C ILE A 193 3.86 -2.53 -15.89
N LEU A 194 2.99 -3.42 -15.43
CA LEU A 194 3.26 -4.86 -15.45
C LEU A 194 3.35 -5.39 -16.88
N LEU A 195 2.51 -4.90 -17.81
CA LEU A 195 2.53 -5.30 -19.24
C LEU A 195 3.87 -5.01 -19.93
N ILE A 196 4.63 -4.05 -19.43
CA ILE A 196 5.97 -3.72 -19.95
C ILE A 196 7.09 -4.34 -19.12
N GLY A 197 6.76 -5.28 -18.24
CA GLY A 197 7.72 -6.09 -17.50
C GLY A 197 8.23 -5.47 -16.19
N LEU A 198 7.55 -4.47 -15.62
CA LEU A 198 7.94 -3.93 -14.30
C LEU A 198 7.99 -5.07 -13.28
N ASN A 199 9.12 -5.20 -12.60
CA ASN A 199 9.45 -6.20 -11.58
C ASN A 199 9.47 -7.66 -12.07
N TYR A 200 8.86 -7.98 -13.21
CA TYR A 200 8.67 -9.35 -13.71
C TYR A 200 9.01 -9.50 -15.20
N PRO A 201 10.18 -9.03 -15.67
CA PRO A 201 10.56 -9.20 -17.07
C PRO A 201 10.66 -10.70 -17.39
N ASN A 202 10.31 -11.06 -18.63
CA ASN A 202 10.36 -12.44 -19.14
C ASN A 202 9.43 -13.45 -18.43
N GLN A 203 8.50 -12.99 -17.57
CA GLN A 203 7.48 -13.82 -16.94
C GLN A 203 6.15 -13.71 -17.68
N SER A 204 5.25 -14.69 -17.54
CA SER A 204 3.92 -14.61 -18.16
C SER A 204 2.94 -13.79 -17.35
N LEU A 205 2.05 -13.07 -18.02
CA LEU A 205 1.02 -12.28 -17.34
C LEU A 205 0.06 -13.15 -16.51
N MET A 206 -0.22 -14.37 -16.95
CA MET A 206 -1.04 -15.35 -16.21
C MET A 206 -0.47 -15.66 -14.82
N THR A 207 0.86 -15.67 -14.68
CA THR A 207 1.51 -15.94 -13.40
C THR A 207 1.78 -14.67 -12.61
N VAL A 208 2.10 -13.56 -13.31
CA VAL A 208 2.39 -12.27 -12.67
C VAL A 208 1.16 -11.67 -11.98
N LEU A 209 0.00 -11.64 -12.65
CA LEU A 209 -1.18 -10.98 -12.10
C LEU A 209 -1.64 -11.55 -10.74
N PRO A 210 -1.79 -12.88 -10.55
CA PRO A 210 -2.20 -13.42 -9.26
C PRO A 210 -1.13 -13.22 -8.18
N VAL A 211 0.17 -13.39 -8.50
CA VAL A 211 1.26 -13.23 -7.53
C VAL A 211 1.38 -11.76 -7.11
N PHE A 212 1.42 -10.85 -8.05
CA PHE A 212 1.48 -9.42 -7.76
C PHE A 212 0.21 -8.93 -7.03
N GLY A 213 -0.97 -9.34 -7.51
CA GLY A 213 -2.24 -8.98 -6.87
C GLY A 213 -2.30 -9.43 -5.41
N ALA A 214 -1.86 -10.67 -5.13
CA ALA A 214 -1.78 -11.17 -3.76
C ALA A 214 -0.75 -10.39 -2.92
N ALA A 215 0.42 -10.03 -3.48
CA ALA A 215 1.41 -9.22 -2.80
C ALA A 215 0.86 -7.83 -2.44
N VAL A 216 0.16 -7.17 -3.37
CA VAL A 216 -0.48 -5.87 -3.12
C VAL A 216 -1.56 -5.97 -2.04
N ILE A 217 -2.39 -7.03 -2.07
CA ILE A 217 -3.41 -7.25 -1.04
C ILE A 217 -2.76 -7.40 0.34
N LEU A 218 -1.73 -8.24 0.45
CA LEU A 218 -1.04 -8.47 1.73
C LEU A 218 -0.37 -7.19 2.25
N THR A 219 0.29 -6.42 1.39
CA THR A 219 0.96 -5.18 1.78
C THR A 219 -0.02 -4.06 2.10
N ALA A 220 -1.22 -4.05 1.53
CA ALA A 220 -2.23 -3.04 1.83
C ALA A 220 -2.70 -3.04 3.30
N PHE A 221 -2.70 -4.20 3.97
CA PHE A 221 -3.12 -4.30 5.37
C PHE A 221 -2.22 -3.53 6.35
N PRO A 222 -0.89 -3.73 6.39
CA PRO A 222 -0.02 -2.94 7.26
C PRO A 222 -0.06 -1.43 6.93
N PHE A 223 -0.25 -1.05 5.67
CA PHE A 223 -0.45 0.36 5.29
C PHE A 223 -1.73 0.94 5.87
N THR A 224 -2.86 0.23 5.74
CA THR A 224 -4.13 0.65 6.32
C THR A 224 -4.03 0.73 7.84
N TRP A 225 -3.45 -0.30 8.48
CA TRP A 225 -3.25 -0.32 9.93
C TRP A 225 -2.43 0.89 10.39
N LEU A 226 -1.28 1.16 9.77
CA LEU A 226 -0.42 2.28 10.14
C LEU A 226 -1.11 3.64 9.91
N PHE A 227 -1.88 3.77 8.82
CA PHE A 227 -2.67 4.96 8.55
C PHE A 227 -3.68 5.22 9.67
N VAL A 228 -4.44 4.21 10.08
CA VAL A 228 -5.44 4.32 11.16
C VAL A 228 -4.76 4.61 12.50
N GLN A 229 -3.70 3.89 12.86
CA GLN A 229 -2.96 4.09 14.12
C GLN A 229 -2.29 5.46 14.19
N SER A 230 -1.79 5.98 13.08
CA SER A 230 -1.20 7.32 13.00
C SER A 230 -2.24 8.44 12.87
N ARG A 231 -3.54 8.18 13.11
CA ARG A 231 -4.63 9.14 12.97
C ARG A 231 -4.65 9.79 11.58
N SER A 232 -4.70 8.96 10.55
CA SER A 232 -4.81 9.35 9.14
C SER A 232 -3.63 10.17 8.60
N SER A 233 -2.41 9.87 9.03
CA SER A 233 -1.21 10.53 8.51
C SER A 233 -0.75 9.89 7.20
N VAL A 234 -0.96 10.57 6.09
CA VAL A 234 -0.46 10.19 4.77
C VAL A 234 1.08 10.15 4.77
N MET A 235 1.73 11.11 5.43
CA MET A 235 3.18 11.21 5.49
C MET A 235 3.83 9.97 6.12
N VAL A 236 3.27 9.45 7.22
CA VAL A 236 3.81 8.25 7.89
C VAL A 236 3.72 7.03 6.97
N VAL A 237 2.61 6.89 6.25
CA VAL A 237 2.43 5.77 5.31
C VAL A 237 3.30 5.94 4.06
N ALA A 238 3.47 7.16 3.57
CA ALA A 238 4.37 7.44 2.45
C ALA A 238 5.84 7.11 2.79
N VAL A 239 6.29 7.36 4.03
CA VAL A 239 7.61 6.91 4.50
C VAL A 239 7.70 5.38 4.48
N MET A 240 6.68 4.68 4.99
CA MET A 240 6.64 3.21 4.95
C MET A 240 6.71 2.68 3.53
N HIS A 241 5.96 3.28 2.60
CA HIS A 241 5.95 2.92 1.19
C HIS A 241 7.32 3.19 0.53
N GLY A 242 7.91 4.35 0.76
CA GLY A 242 9.22 4.70 0.21
C GLY A 242 10.32 3.75 0.66
N VAL A 243 10.33 3.36 1.94
CA VAL A 243 11.28 2.39 2.46
C VAL A 243 11.00 0.98 1.89
N LEU A 244 9.72 0.58 1.74
CA LEU A 244 9.38 -0.70 1.11
C LEU A 244 9.89 -0.78 -0.34
N ASN A 245 9.63 0.26 -1.15
CA ASN A 245 10.11 0.30 -2.53
C ASN A 245 11.64 0.27 -2.57
N ALA A 246 12.31 1.14 -1.82
CA ALA A 246 13.77 1.21 -1.84
C ALA A 246 14.43 -0.11 -1.40
N THR A 247 13.93 -0.73 -0.34
CA THR A 247 14.49 -1.99 0.18
C THR A 247 14.11 -3.18 -0.71
N GLY A 248 12.86 -3.24 -1.17
CA GLY A 248 12.38 -4.26 -2.10
C GLY A 248 13.15 -4.22 -3.40
N ASP A 249 13.14 -3.10 -4.11
CA ASP A 249 13.82 -2.95 -5.41
C ASP A 249 15.32 -3.23 -5.34
N THR A 250 15.95 -2.94 -4.19
CA THR A 250 17.38 -3.18 -4.04
C THR A 250 17.68 -4.61 -3.63
N PHE A 251 17.13 -5.05 -2.48
CA PHE A 251 17.60 -6.28 -1.85
C PHE A 251 16.95 -7.56 -2.39
N THR A 252 15.78 -7.47 -3.05
CA THR A 252 15.20 -8.59 -3.80
C THR A 252 15.64 -8.61 -5.27
N SER A 253 16.44 -7.62 -5.72
CA SER A 253 17.02 -7.64 -7.06
C SER A 253 18.08 -8.74 -7.19
N SER A 254 18.36 -9.15 -8.44
CA SER A 254 19.40 -10.13 -8.77
C SER A 254 20.80 -9.76 -8.29
N LYS A 255 21.04 -8.52 -7.89
CA LYS A 255 22.32 -8.05 -7.30
C LYS A 255 22.55 -8.53 -5.88
N TYR A 256 21.47 -8.89 -5.15
CA TYR A 256 21.51 -9.35 -3.77
C TYR A 256 20.86 -10.71 -3.60
N LEU A 257 19.72 -10.95 -4.25
CA LEU A 257 18.97 -12.20 -4.17
C LEU A 257 18.85 -12.79 -5.59
N GLN A 258 19.67 -13.81 -5.87
CA GLN A 258 19.68 -14.51 -7.14
C GLN A 258 18.55 -15.53 -7.15
N GLY A 259 17.65 -15.43 -8.12
CA GLY A 259 16.50 -16.30 -8.27
C GLY A 259 15.53 -15.81 -9.33
N ASN A 260 14.47 -16.57 -9.56
CA ASN A 260 13.39 -16.16 -10.43
C ASN A 260 12.53 -15.10 -9.71
N PRO A 261 12.26 -13.92 -10.30
CA PRO A 261 11.47 -12.85 -9.66
C PRO A 261 10.09 -13.30 -9.15
N LEU A 262 9.40 -14.21 -9.84
CA LEU A 262 8.14 -14.78 -9.38
C LEU A 262 8.30 -15.63 -8.13
N VAL A 263 9.36 -16.43 -8.07
CA VAL A 263 9.66 -17.30 -6.94
C VAL A 263 10.01 -16.48 -5.71
N VAL A 264 10.84 -15.43 -5.88
CA VAL A 264 11.16 -14.46 -4.84
C VAL A 264 9.91 -13.75 -4.35
N SER A 265 9.00 -13.37 -5.25
CA SER A 265 7.70 -12.78 -4.85
C SER A 265 6.81 -13.78 -4.12
N ALA A 266 6.83 -15.07 -4.49
CA ALA A 266 6.10 -16.11 -3.76
C ALA A 266 6.63 -16.29 -2.33
N GLY A 267 7.96 -16.24 -2.13
CA GLY A 267 8.58 -16.20 -0.81
C GLY A 267 8.10 -15.00 0.01
N GLY A 268 7.99 -13.83 -0.63
CA GLY A 268 7.40 -12.63 -0.05
C GLY A 268 5.95 -12.82 0.40
N LEU A 269 5.14 -13.54 -0.37
CA LEU A 269 3.76 -13.87 -0.01
C LEU A 269 3.72 -14.76 1.24
N VAL A 270 4.58 -15.75 1.33
CA VAL A 270 4.68 -16.63 2.52
C VAL A 270 5.13 -15.81 3.74
N ALA A 271 6.18 -15.03 3.62
CA ALA A 271 6.68 -14.18 4.70
C ALA A 271 5.63 -13.15 5.13
N GLY A 272 4.94 -12.50 4.17
CA GLY A 272 3.86 -11.55 4.42
C GLY A 272 2.65 -12.21 5.08
N GLY A 273 2.28 -13.40 4.66
CA GLY A 273 1.21 -14.20 5.26
C GLY A 273 1.50 -14.58 6.71
N ILE A 274 2.72 -14.99 7.00
CA ILE A 274 3.17 -15.27 8.38
C ILE A 274 3.09 -14.01 9.23
N LEU A 275 3.65 -12.90 8.74
CA LEU A 275 3.65 -11.61 9.45
C LEU A 275 2.22 -11.12 9.73
N LEU A 276 1.34 -11.20 8.74
CA LEU A 276 -0.07 -10.83 8.89
C LEU A 276 -0.76 -11.69 9.93
N THR A 277 -0.51 -13.00 9.91
CA THR A 277 -1.07 -13.94 10.91
C THR A 277 -0.62 -13.58 12.32
N VAL A 278 0.66 -13.25 12.52
CA VAL A 278 1.20 -12.80 13.80
C VAL A 278 0.56 -11.49 14.25
N ILE A 279 0.42 -10.51 13.35
CA ILE A 279 -0.22 -9.22 13.67
C ILE A 279 -1.69 -9.40 14.07
N VAL A 280 -2.44 -10.22 13.32
CA VAL A 280 -3.85 -10.51 13.61
C VAL A 280 -4.00 -11.27 14.93
N ALA A 281 -3.18 -12.29 15.16
CA ALA A 281 -3.19 -13.06 16.40
C ALA A 281 -2.85 -12.18 17.62
N TYR A 282 -1.82 -11.32 17.51
CA TYR A 282 -1.45 -10.38 18.55
C TYR A 282 -2.51 -9.31 18.78
N GLY A 283 -3.10 -8.78 17.71
CA GLY A 283 -4.23 -7.83 17.77
C GLY A 283 -5.45 -8.45 18.45
N ALA A 284 -5.87 -9.64 18.04
CA ALA A 284 -6.98 -10.36 18.63
C ALA A 284 -6.77 -10.63 20.14
N HIS A 285 -5.54 -10.97 20.53
CA HIS A 285 -5.20 -11.18 21.95
C HIS A 285 -5.32 -9.91 22.80
N ARG A 286 -4.97 -8.74 22.23
CA ARG A 286 -5.12 -7.45 22.92
C ARG A 286 -6.56 -6.95 22.95
N TYR A 287 -7.35 -7.20 21.90
CA TYR A 287 -8.76 -6.76 21.83
C TYR A 287 -9.68 -7.62 22.72
N ALA A 288 -9.35 -8.88 22.98
CA ALA A 288 -10.08 -9.71 23.94
C ALA A 288 -9.95 -9.20 25.40
N GLY A 289 -8.96 -8.35 25.70
CA GLY A 289 -8.69 -7.80 27.03
C GLY A 289 -9.11 -6.34 27.28
N THR A 290 -9.58 -5.61 26.24
CA THR A 290 -9.95 -4.20 26.40
C THR A 290 -11.27 -3.92 25.65
N GLY A 291 -12.37 -3.79 26.41
CA GLY A 291 -13.65 -3.36 25.86
C GLY A 291 -13.52 -2.09 25.00
N THR A 292 -14.19 -2.12 23.88
CA THR A 292 -14.56 -1.06 22.94
C THR A 292 -13.88 0.30 23.13
N ARG A 293 -12.79 0.55 22.40
CA ARG A 293 -12.34 1.93 22.17
C ARG A 293 -13.18 2.54 21.05
N SER A 294 -13.95 3.57 21.41
CA SER A 294 -14.62 4.46 20.47
C SER A 294 -13.61 5.06 19.49
N ILE A 295 -13.90 4.99 18.20
CA ILE A 295 -13.17 5.69 17.14
C ILE A 295 -13.30 7.19 17.43
N PRO A 296 -12.21 7.99 17.48
CA PRO A 296 -12.32 9.42 17.64
C PRO A 296 -13.11 10.00 16.45
N GLN A 297 -14.25 10.61 16.75
CA GLN A 297 -14.99 11.40 15.78
C GLN A 297 -14.12 12.58 15.33
N CYS A 298 -14.02 12.78 14.01
CA CYS A 298 -13.56 14.02 13.43
C CYS A 298 -14.66 15.06 13.71
N GLU A 299 -14.55 15.81 14.80
CA GLU A 299 -15.41 16.95 15.09
C GLU A 299 -15.28 17.97 13.94
N ARG A 300 -16.35 18.13 13.19
CA ARG A 300 -16.55 19.29 12.33
C ARG A 300 -16.85 20.47 13.23
N THR A 301 -15.85 21.28 13.49
CA THR A 301 -16.10 22.65 13.95
C THR A 301 -16.57 23.44 12.73
N ILE A 302 -17.89 23.60 12.60
CA ILE A 302 -18.49 24.61 11.74
C ILE A 302 -18.38 25.92 12.52
N GLN A 303 -17.53 26.80 12.08
CA GLN A 303 -17.60 28.24 12.33
C GLN A 303 -17.52 28.95 10.99
#